data_215f44944f6a038bc29b11ddf8ea82dd
#
_entry.id   215f44944f6a038bc29b11ddf8ea82dd
#
_cell.length_a   1.000
_cell.length_b   1.000
_cell.length_c   1.000
_cell.angle_alpha   90.00
_cell.angle_beta   90.00
_cell.angle_gamma   90.00
#
_symmetry.space_group_name_H-M   'P 1'
#
loop_
_entity.id
_entity.type
_entity.pdbx_description
1 polymer ?
#
loop_
_entity_poly.entity_id
_entity_poly.type
_entity_poly.pdbx_seq_one_letter_code
_entity_poly.pdbx_strand_id
1 'polypeptide(L)'
;MCIRDRDYENIKLEDGKVSFLKNTDEWKEVLQYMNVMYKEDLLDNEVYTQTGDSSIGKISSGNCGVFGLSSDDLFTTVSDQYVALAPVKSPNGKEPVIQLASNSMGSNTFITAADETPWVSFRFLDYFFTEEGSMTIGCFNEDLIGITCQKYDDGTWDYTDEMLHDERGVAVAVGDACPLPGGGFGYWRNEKNSNYIYSAKVQENVPVWEPYYQKDPVYGTPLFDSDTQKKVDAIRTDLDVYVSECQAKFITGEMSFDAWDDYCTTLKSLGVDDLVSYYQAY
;
A
#
# COMPACT_ATOMS: atom_id res chain seq x y z
N MET A 1 11.66 -8.51 -0.08
CA MET A 1 10.76 -8.44 1.09
C MET A 1 10.40 -6.99 1.31
N CYS A 2 9.21 -6.58 0.86
CA CYS A 2 8.73 -5.23 1.16
C CYS A 2 8.27 -5.20 2.61
N ILE A 3 9.14 -4.78 3.53
CA ILE A 3 8.71 -4.35 4.85
C ILE A 3 8.12 -2.94 4.65
N ARG A 4 6.98 -2.87 3.97
CA ARG A 4 6.12 -1.71 4.09
C ARG A 4 5.33 -1.93 5.36
N ASP A 5 5.82 -1.34 6.43
CA ASP A 5 5.00 -1.05 7.57
C ASP A 5 3.77 -0.27 7.12
N ARG A 6 2.66 -0.97 7.16
CA ARG A 6 1.36 -0.38 6.86
C ARG A 6 0.61 -0.01 8.13
N ASP A 7 1.32 0.10 9.26
CA ASP A 7 0.77 0.89 10.34
C ASP A 7 0.68 2.31 9.81
N TYR A 8 -0.53 2.80 9.74
CA TYR A 8 -0.79 4.10 9.12
C TYR A 8 0.11 5.12 9.80
N GLU A 9 0.99 5.73 8.98
CA GLU A 9 1.87 6.80 9.45
C GLU A 9 2.85 6.42 10.57
N ASN A 10 3.28 5.15 10.67
CA ASN A 10 4.16 4.65 11.72
C ASN A 10 3.53 4.67 13.14
N ILE A 11 2.20 4.76 13.22
CA ILE A 11 1.44 4.72 14.47
C ILE A 11 0.85 3.33 14.66
N LYS A 12 1.06 2.75 15.83
CA LYS A 12 0.53 1.46 16.25
C LYS A 12 -0.49 1.68 17.36
N LEU A 13 -1.66 1.02 17.23
CA LEU A 13 -2.65 0.92 18.29
C LEU A 13 -2.69 -0.53 18.80
N GLU A 14 -2.42 -0.72 20.07
CA GLU A 14 -2.46 -2.02 20.73
C GLU A 14 -3.13 -1.86 22.11
N ASP A 15 -4.17 -2.62 22.38
CA ASP A 15 -4.93 -2.59 23.62
C ASP A 15 -5.38 -1.16 24.05
N GLY A 16 -5.77 -0.33 23.09
CA GLY A 16 -6.18 1.05 23.32
C GLY A 16 -5.04 2.04 23.59
N LYS A 17 -3.82 1.60 23.47
CA LYS A 17 -2.63 2.44 23.64
C LYS A 17 -1.97 2.72 22.29
N VAL A 18 -1.76 4.00 22.01
CA VAL A 18 -1.05 4.47 20.83
C VAL A 18 0.46 4.51 21.11
N SER A 19 1.25 4.09 20.14
CA SER A 19 2.71 4.17 20.18
C SER A 19 3.25 4.51 18.79
N PHE A 20 4.47 5.07 18.76
CA PHE A 20 5.20 5.28 17.50
C PHE A 20 6.08 4.07 17.24
N LEU A 21 5.84 3.37 16.13
CA LEU A 21 6.48 2.08 15.85
C LEU A 21 8.00 2.20 15.70
N LYS A 22 8.47 3.29 15.09
CA LYS A 22 9.88 3.42 14.69
C LYS A 22 10.87 3.67 15.84
N ASN A 23 10.40 3.81 17.07
CA ASN A 23 11.25 3.91 18.28
C ASN A 23 11.13 2.69 19.22
N THR A 24 10.52 1.59 18.74
CA THR A 24 10.34 0.37 19.53
C THR A 24 11.51 -0.60 19.36
N ASP A 25 11.66 -1.50 20.33
CA ASP A 25 12.66 -2.59 20.27
C ASP A 25 12.36 -3.55 19.12
N GLU A 26 11.09 -3.80 18.83
CA GLU A 26 10.66 -4.61 17.68
C GLU A 26 11.15 -4.01 16.37
N TRP A 27 11.07 -2.68 16.23
CA TRP A 27 11.58 -2.01 15.04
C TRP A 27 13.11 -2.10 14.94
N LYS A 28 13.81 -1.98 16.07
CA LYS A 28 15.25 -2.20 16.12
C LYS A 28 15.64 -3.59 15.62
N GLU A 29 14.92 -4.64 16.07
CA GLU A 29 15.13 -6.02 15.60
C GLU A 29 14.92 -6.15 14.08
N VAL A 30 13.88 -5.49 13.53
CA VAL A 30 13.64 -5.46 12.09
C VAL A 30 14.81 -4.83 11.33
N LEU A 31 15.30 -3.68 11.79
CA LEU A 31 16.44 -3.01 11.16
C LEU A 31 17.73 -3.86 11.24
N GLN A 32 17.97 -4.53 12.37
CA GLN A 32 19.08 -5.45 12.52
C GLN A 32 19.01 -6.62 11.52
N TYR A 33 17.83 -7.21 11.36
CA TYR A 33 17.60 -8.26 10.38
C TYR A 33 17.85 -7.77 8.95
N MET A 34 17.33 -6.60 8.59
CA MET A 34 17.55 -5.98 7.29
C MET A 34 19.01 -5.65 7.03
N ASN A 35 19.75 -5.21 8.07
CA ASN A 35 21.19 -4.97 7.97
C ASN A 35 21.97 -6.25 7.66
N VAL A 36 21.60 -7.37 8.27
CA VAL A 36 22.21 -8.68 7.95
C VAL A 36 21.92 -9.05 6.50
N MET A 37 20.67 -8.93 6.06
CA MET A 37 20.30 -9.22 4.67
C MET A 37 21.04 -8.32 3.66
N TYR A 38 21.21 -7.05 3.98
CA TYR A 38 21.94 -6.11 3.14
C TYR A 38 23.43 -6.48 3.05
N LYS A 39 24.06 -6.79 4.16
CA LYS A 39 25.48 -7.19 4.23
C LYS A 39 25.78 -8.53 3.54
N GLU A 40 24.81 -9.43 3.50
CA GLU A 40 24.91 -10.74 2.84
C GLU A 40 24.47 -10.72 1.37
N ASP A 41 24.25 -9.53 0.79
CA ASP A 41 23.74 -9.34 -0.59
C ASP A 41 22.39 -10.05 -0.86
N LEU A 42 21.60 -10.30 0.18
CA LEU A 42 20.26 -10.89 0.08
C LEU A 42 19.19 -9.82 -0.15
N LEU A 43 19.47 -8.58 0.17
CA LEU A 43 18.65 -7.42 -0.14
C LEU A 43 19.32 -6.66 -1.29
N ASP A 44 18.52 -6.22 -2.26
CA ASP A 44 19.03 -5.42 -3.37
C ASP A 44 19.79 -4.20 -2.86
N ASN A 45 21.07 -4.12 -3.21
CA ASN A 45 21.95 -3.04 -2.75
C ASN A 45 21.59 -1.66 -3.32
N GLU A 46 20.76 -1.62 -4.39
CA GLU A 46 20.21 -0.40 -4.96
C GLU A 46 18.85 -0.01 -4.36
N VAL A 47 18.38 -0.69 -3.30
CA VAL A 47 17.03 -0.50 -2.73
C VAL A 47 16.69 0.95 -2.38
N TYR A 48 17.70 1.78 -2.07
CA TYR A 48 17.52 3.20 -1.74
C TYR A 48 17.75 4.16 -2.91
N THR A 49 18.24 3.67 -4.04
CA THR A 49 18.62 4.51 -5.19
C THR A 49 17.87 4.15 -6.47
N GLN A 50 17.30 2.97 -6.55
CA GLN A 50 16.56 2.50 -7.71
C GLN A 50 15.19 3.15 -7.83
N THR A 51 14.71 3.30 -9.05
CA THR A 51 13.33 3.69 -9.34
C THR A 51 12.38 2.48 -9.30
N GLY A 52 11.07 2.73 -9.22
CA GLY A 52 10.05 1.68 -9.33
C GLY A 52 10.19 0.88 -10.62
N ASP A 53 10.42 1.56 -11.76
CA ASP A 53 10.58 0.90 -13.06
C ASP A 53 11.83 0.00 -13.11
N SER A 54 12.93 0.44 -12.49
CA SER A 54 14.15 -0.39 -12.37
C SER A 54 13.87 -1.65 -11.54
N SER A 55 13.14 -1.52 -10.44
CA SER A 55 12.74 -2.65 -9.61
C SER A 55 11.86 -3.64 -10.36
N ILE A 56 10.85 -3.15 -11.09
CA ILE A 56 9.96 -3.95 -11.94
C ILE A 56 10.78 -4.65 -13.04
N GLY A 57 11.74 -3.95 -13.66
CA GLY A 57 12.63 -4.53 -14.67
C GLY A 57 13.48 -5.69 -14.12
N LYS A 58 13.97 -5.60 -12.88
CA LYS A 58 14.71 -6.69 -12.23
C LYS A 58 13.81 -7.91 -11.96
N ILE A 59 12.57 -7.69 -11.53
CA ILE A 59 11.58 -8.76 -11.33
C ILE A 59 11.26 -9.44 -12.67
N SER A 60 10.93 -8.65 -13.68
CA SER A 60 10.54 -9.14 -15.01
C SER A 60 11.66 -9.87 -15.75
N SER A 61 12.92 -9.60 -15.41
CA SER A 61 14.08 -10.32 -15.95
C SER A 61 14.44 -11.59 -15.18
N GLY A 62 13.69 -11.94 -14.12
CA GLY A 62 13.95 -13.11 -13.28
C GLY A 62 15.14 -12.95 -12.32
N ASN A 63 15.66 -11.73 -12.16
CA ASN A 63 16.80 -11.44 -11.27
C ASN A 63 16.40 -11.16 -9.81
N CYS A 64 15.16 -11.46 -9.45
CA CYS A 64 14.65 -11.27 -8.10
C CYS A 64 14.06 -12.59 -7.59
N GLY A 65 14.59 -13.14 -6.51
CA GLY A 65 14.12 -14.41 -5.96
C GLY A 65 12.85 -14.27 -5.12
N VAL A 66 12.69 -13.15 -4.40
CA VAL A 66 11.51 -12.85 -3.56
C VAL A 66 11.22 -11.36 -3.63
N PHE A 67 9.97 -11.02 -3.86
CA PHE A 67 9.52 -9.63 -3.85
C PHE A 67 8.12 -9.51 -3.23
N GLY A 68 7.74 -8.29 -2.86
CA GLY A 68 6.41 -7.97 -2.36
C GLY A 68 5.75 -6.94 -3.25
N LEU A 69 4.79 -7.37 -4.07
CA LEU A 69 3.91 -6.51 -4.86
C LEU A 69 2.47 -6.90 -4.61
N SER A 70 1.55 -6.02 -4.97
CA SER A 70 0.11 -6.31 -4.91
C SER A 70 -0.33 -7.39 -5.89
N SER A 71 0.38 -7.51 -7.01
CA SER A 71 0.16 -8.53 -8.03
C SER A 71 1.46 -8.71 -8.82
N ASP A 72 1.84 -9.95 -9.06
CA ASP A 72 3.05 -10.33 -9.81
C ASP A 72 2.83 -10.30 -11.31
N ASP A 73 1.63 -10.56 -11.77
CA ASP A 73 1.26 -10.64 -13.19
C ASP A 73 0.94 -9.27 -13.82
N LEU A 74 0.69 -8.24 -13.01
CA LEU A 74 0.47 -6.88 -13.53
C LEU A 74 1.74 -6.23 -14.10
N PHE A 75 2.92 -6.70 -13.68
CA PHE A 75 4.18 -6.01 -13.91
C PHE A 75 5.27 -6.88 -14.51
N THR A 76 5.02 -8.15 -14.73
CA THR A 76 6.06 -9.08 -15.21
C THR A 76 5.54 -10.11 -16.20
N THR A 77 6.33 -10.37 -17.23
CA THR A 77 6.07 -11.42 -18.23
C THR A 77 6.50 -12.81 -17.75
N VAL A 78 7.05 -12.92 -16.55
CA VAL A 78 7.54 -14.18 -15.96
C VAL A 78 6.76 -14.56 -14.70
N SER A 79 5.55 -14.08 -14.56
CA SER A 79 4.69 -14.31 -13.38
C SER A 79 4.41 -15.79 -13.12
N ASP A 80 4.38 -16.62 -14.15
CA ASP A 80 4.22 -18.07 -14.07
C ASP A 80 5.40 -18.78 -13.40
N GLN A 81 6.55 -18.12 -13.29
CA GLN A 81 7.74 -18.64 -12.61
C GLN A 81 7.74 -18.34 -11.10
N TYR A 82 6.82 -17.49 -10.63
CA TYR A 82 6.68 -17.13 -9.24
C TYR A 82 5.47 -17.82 -8.60
N VAL A 83 5.60 -18.10 -7.32
CA VAL A 83 4.53 -18.69 -6.50
C VAL A 83 4.35 -17.86 -5.22
N ALA A 84 3.13 -17.89 -4.68
CA ALA A 84 2.87 -17.25 -3.41
C ALA A 84 3.71 -17.90 -2.30
N LEU A 85 4.40 -17.06 -1.53
CA LEU A 85 5.13 -17.48 -0.35
C LEU A 85 4.28 -17.18 0.88
N ALA A 86 3.99 -18.22 1.67
CA ALA A 86 3.39 -18.01 2.98
C ALA A 86 4.35 -17.22 3.88
N PRO A 87 3.85 -16.31 4.72
CA PRO A 87 4.69 -15.57 5.64
C PRO A 87 5.50 -16.52 6.53
N VAL A 88 6.78 -16.23 6.66
CA VAL A 88 7.68 -17.02 7.51
C VAL A 88 7.61 -16.55 8.96
N LYS A 89 7.76 -17.48 9.91
CA LYS A 89 7.85 -17.14 11.32
C LYS A 89 9.09 -16.31 11.62
N SER A 90 8.93 -15.35 12.52
CA SER A 90 10.05 -14.58 13.03
C SER A 90 11.05 -15.51 13.77
N PRO A 91 12.37 -15.21 13.74
CA PRO A 91 13.37 -15.95 14.49
C PRO A 91 13.08 -16.06 15.99
N ASN A 92 12.37 -15.09 16.57
CA ASN A 92 11.92 -15.09 17.97
C ASN A 92 10.61 -15.88 18.20
N GLY A 93 10.10 -16.60 17.19
CA GLY A 93 8.96 -17.50 17.29
C GLY A 93 7.58 -16.82 17.23
N LYS A 94 7.51 -15.51 16.96
CA LYS A 94 6.21 -14.85 16.74
C LYS A 94 5.55 -15.40 15.48
N GLU A 95 4.25 -15.65 15.58
CA GLU A 95 3.44 -16.06 14.41
C GLU A 95 3.36 -14.90 13.40
N PRO A 96 3.45 -15.21 12.13
CA PRO A 96 3.35 -14.18 11.10
C PRO A 96 1.92 -13.66 11.01
N VAL A 97 1.80 -12.36 10.75
CA VAL A 97 0.53 -11.67 10.53
C VAL A 97 0.65 -10.82 9.27
N ILE A 98 -0.37 -10.87 8.42
CA ILE A 98 -0.53 -9.98 7.29
C ILE A 98 -1.58 -8.95 7.67
N GLN A 99 -1.17 -7.71 7.72
CA GLN A 99 -2.06 -6.60 7.94
C GLN A 99 -2.79 -6.28 6.63
N LEU A 100 -4.12 -6.35 6.65
CA LEU A 100 -4.92 -5.88 5.54
C LEU A 100 -4.95 -4.34 5.56
N ALA A 101 -4.89 -3.74 4.38
CA ALA A 101 -5.19 -2.32 4.27
C ALA A 101 -6.60 -2.08 4.85
N SER A 102 -6.76 -1.01 5.62
CA SER A 102 -8.08 -0.65 6.12
C SER A 102 -9.01 -0.44 4.92
N ASN A 103 -10.26 -0.89 5.04
CA ASN A 103 -11.31 -0.57 4.07
C ASN A 103 -11.72 0.91 4.13
N SER A 104 -10.88 1.77 4.72
CA SER A 104 -11.12 3.20 4.74
C SER A 104 -11.15 3.74 3.33
N MET A 105 -12.14 4.55 3.04
CA MET A 105 -12.22 5.29 1.79
C MET A 105 -11.09 6.32 1.76
N GLY A 106 -9.96 5.94 1.16
CA GLY A 106 -8.94 6.90 0.80
C GLY A 106 -9.35 7.56 -0.50
N SER A 107 -9.76 8.82 -0.45
CA SER A 107 -9.97 9.62 -1.66
C SER A 107 -9.00 10.79 -1.66
N ASN A 108 -8.30 10.96 -2.76
CA ASN A 108 -7.45 12.13 -2.99
C ASN A 108 -8.20 13.22 -3.78
N THR A 109 -9.52 13.21 -3.73
CA THR A 109 -10.37 14.15 -4.47
C THR A 109 -10.89 15.21 -3.54
N PHE A 110 -10.67 16.46 -3.90
CA PHE A 110 -11.03 17.63 -3.11
C PHE A 110 -11.86 18.61 -3.94
N ILE A 111 -12.91 19.17 -3.33
CA ILE A 111 -13.64 20.32 -3.88
C ILE A 111 -12.97 21.57 -3.31
N THR A 112 -12.44 22.41 -4.19
CA THR A 112 -11.71 23.60 -3.76
C THR A 112 -12.68 24.74 -3.40
N ALA A 113 -12.19 25.69 -2.58
CA ALA A 113 -12.97 26.89 -2.23
C ALA A 113 -13.22 27.83 -3.42
N ALA A 114 -12.55 27.62 -4.55
CA ALA A 114 -12.77 28.37 -5.80
C ALA A 114 -13.94 27.84 -6.63
N ASP A 115 -14.51 26.70 -6.26
CA ASP A 115 -15.69 26.14 -6.95
C ASP A 115 -16.92 26.95 -6.59
N GLU A 116 -17.55 27.56 -7.58
CA GLU A 116 -18.78 28.36 -7.41
C GLU A 116 -20.02 27.48 -7.24
N THR A 117 -19.93 26.17 -7.55
CA THR A 117 -21.04 25.24 -7.50
C THR A 117 -20.68 23.92 -6.81
N PRO A 118 -20.15 23.96 -5.56
CA PRO A 118 -19.57 22.79 -4.90
C PRO A 118 -20.56 21.62 -4.71
N TRP A 119 -21.86 21.92 -4.67
CA TRP A 119 -22.90 20.89 -4.61
C TRP A 119 -23.06 20.11 -5.92
N VAL A 120 -22.74 20.71 -7.09
CA VAL A 120 -22.73 20.01 -8.39
C VAL A 120 -21.53 19.09 -8.43
N SER A 121 -20.36 19.60 -8.05
CA SER A 121 -19.12 18.79 -7.97
C SER A 121 -19.26 17.65 -6.99
N PHE A 122 -19.88 17.88 -5.83
CA PHE A 122 -20.18 16.81 -4.87
C PHE A 122 -21.09 15.74 -5.48
N ARG A 123 -22.18 16.11 -6.16
CA ARG A 123 -23.07 15.15 -6.82
C ARG A 123 -22.38 14.35 -7.92
N PHE A 124 -21.49 15.00 -8.66
CA PHE A 124 -20.68 14.32 -9.67
C PHE A 124 -19.79 13.25 -9.05
N LEU A 125 -19.13 13.58 -7.93
CA LEU A 125 -18.29 12.63 -7.21
C LEU A 125 -19.11 11.51 -6.55
N ASP A 126 -20.24 11.84 -5.95
CA ASP A 126 -21.16 10.92 -5.27
C ASP A 126 -21.73 9.86 -6.24
N TYR A 127 -21.89 10.21 -7.52
CA TYR A 127 -22.31 9.27 -8.55
C TYR A 127 -21.40 8.03 -8.66
N PHE A 128 -20.09 8.20 -8.49
CA PHE A 128 -19.13 7.09 -8.58
C PHE A 128 -19.21 6.12 -7.40
N PHE A 129 -19.94 6.46 -6.34
CA PHE A 129 -20.26 5.54 -5.24
C PHE A 129 -21.54 4.74 -5.48
N THR A 130 -22.23 4.96 -6.60
CA THR A 130 -23.32 4.09 -7.05
C THR A 130 -22.76 2.87 -7.79
N GLU A 131 -23.56 1.80 -7.91
CA GLU A 131 -23.19 0.63 -8.71
C GLU A 131 -22.89 1.02 -10.16
N GLU A 132 -23.78 1.79 -10.79
CA GLU A 132 -23.62 2.26 -12.17
C GLU A 132 -22.37 3.12 -12.35
N GLY A 133 -22.14 4.09 -11.46
CA GLY A 133 -20.97 4.96 -11.53
C GLY A 133 -19.66 4.19 -11.31
N SER A 134 -19.65 3.26 -10.37
CA SER A 134 -18.47 2.42 -10.10
C SER A 134 -18.13 1.48 -11.25
N MET A 135 -19.15 0.94 -11.92
CA MET A 135 -18.97 0.13 -13.13
C MET A 135 -18.48 0.99 -14.30
N THR A 136 -19.03 2.17 -14.47
CA THR A 136 -18.66 3.11 -15.55
C THR A 136 -17.19 3.52 -15.45
N ILE A 137 -16.67 3.80 -14.24
CA ILE A 137 -15.27 4.21 -14.04
C ILE A 137 -14.28 3.09 -14.39
N GLY A 138 -14.70 1.83 -14.21
CA GLY A 138 -13.96 0.64 -14.60
C GLY A 138 -14.14 0.23 -16.08
N CYS A 139 -14.86 1.04 -16.88
CA CYS A 139 -15.22 0.71 -18.26
C CYS A 139 -16.07 -0.56 -18.42
N PHE A 140 -16.92 -0.83 -17.44
CA PHE A 140 -17.88 -1.93 -17.44
C PHE A 140 -19.29 -1.39 -17.72
N ASN A 141 -19.76 -1.51 -18.92
CA ASN A 141 -21.14 -1.21 -19.30
C ASN A 141 -21.58 -2.02 -20.53
N GLU A 142 -22.88 -2.09 -20.78
CA GLU A 142 -23.46 -2.90 -21.85
C GLU A 142 -22.94 -2.48 -23.25
N ASP A 143 -22.65 -1.20 -23.48
CA ASP A 143 -22.18 -0.68 -24.78
C ASP A 143 -20.71 -1.04 -25.05
N LEU A 144 -19.97 -1.43 -24.02
CA LEU A 144 -18.55 -1.75 -24.10
C LEU A 144 -18.26 -3.27 -24.10
N ILE A 145 -19.32 -4.10 -24.07
CA ILE A 145 -19.17 -5.55 -24.15
C ILE A 145 -18.50 -5.95 -25.47
N GLY A 146 -17.41 -6.70 -25.37
CA GLY A 146 -16.60 -7.12 -26.49
C GLY A 146 -15.59 -6.07 -26.97
N ILE A 147 -15.55 -4.88 -26.34
CA ILE A 147 -14.56 -3.82 -26.60
C ILE A 147 -13.58 -3.74 -25.45
N THR A 148 -14.06 -3.43 -24.25
CA THR A 148 -13.23 -3.34 -23.02
C THR A 148 -13.57 -4.41 -21.99
N CYS A 149 -14.82 -4.90 -21.99
CA CYS A 149 -15.33 -5.80 -20.98
C CYS A 149 -16.16 -6.93 -21.57
N GLN A 150 -16.37 -7.93 -20.73
CA GLN A 150 -17.29 -9.06 -20.94
C GLN A 150 -18.16 -9.23 -19.69
N LYS A 151 -19.37 -9.73 -19.89
CA LYS A 151 -20.34 -10.01 -18.84
C LYS A 151 -20.66 -11.49 -18.84
N TYR A 152 -20.58 -12.12 -17.69
CA TYR A 152 -20.89 -13.53 -17.51
C TYR A 152 -22.35 -13.76 -17.12
N ASP A 153 -22.84 -14.99 -17.30
CA ASP A 153 -24.21 -15.38 -17.01
C ASP A 153 -24.59 -15.24 -15.53
N ASP A 154 -23.62 -15.29 -14.64
CA ASP A 154 -23.80 -15.09 -13.19
C ASP A 154 -23.90 -13.60 -12.81
N GLY A 155 -23.77 -12.71 -13.78
CA GLY A 155 -23.83 -11.25 -13.61
C GLY A 155 -22.50 -10.61 -13.22
N THR A 156 -21.43 -11.38 -13.18
CA THR A 156 -20.06 -10.83 -12.98
C THR A 156 -19.52 -10.24 -14.28
N TRP A 157 -18.51 -9.39 -14.13
CA TRP A 157 -17.86 -8.69 -15.22
C TRP A 157 -16.36 -8.88 -15.15
N ASP A 158 -15.69 -8.87 -16.31
CA ASP A 158 -14.24 -8.85 -16.41
C ASP A 158 -13.82 -8.06 -17.65
N TYR A 159 -12.55 -7.75 -17.78
CA TYR A 159 -12.00 -7.21 -19.01
C TYR A 159 -11.99 -8.27 -20.10
N THR A 160 -11.93 -7.84 -21.37
CA THR A 160 -11.76 -8.76 -22.50
C THR A 160 -10.40 -9.45 -22.44
N ASP A 161 -10.30 -10.64 -23.04
CA ASP A 161 -9.03 -11.38 -23.12
C ASP A 161 -7.91 -10.54 -23.77
N GLU A 162 -8.25 -9.69 -24.73
CA GLU A 162 -7.30 -8.79 -25.38
C GLU A 162 -6.69 -7.79 -24.37
N MET A 163 -7.50 -7.23 -23.48
CA MET A 163 -7.01 -6.33 -22.43
C MET A 163 -6.23 -7.07 -21.34
N LEU A 164 -6.70 -8.24 -20.94
CA LEU A 164 -6.04 -9.05 -19.90
C LEU A 164 -4.67 -9.57 -20.33
N HIS A 165 -4.46 -9.77 -21.64
CA HIS A 165 -3.21 -10.28 -22.21
C HIS A 165 -2.46 -9.23 -23.04
N ASP A 166 -2.69 -7.93 -22.82
CA ASP A 166 -1.93 -6.86 -23.48
C ASP A 166 -0.44 -7.03 -23.16
N GLU A 167 0.42 -7.01 -24.18
CA GLU A 167 1.86 -7.19 -24.04
C GLU A 167 2.53 -6.16 -23.10
N ARG A 168 1.90 -5.00 -22.93
CA ARG A 168 2.35 -3.92 -22.04
C ARG A 168 1.82 -4.08 -20.60
N GLY A 169 0.97 -5.09 -20.38
CA GLY A 169 0.27 -5.35 -19.12
C GLY A 169 -1.13 -4.75 -19.04
N VAL A 170 -2.02 -5.44 -18.35
CA VAL A 170 -3.42 -5.06 -18.18
C VAL A 170 -3.61 -3.64 -17.63
N ALA A 171 -2.73 -3.20 -16.74
CA ALA A 171 -2.81 -1.84 -16.18
C ALA A 171 -2.65 -0.75 -17.24
N VAL A 172 -1.82 -0.98 -18.25
CA VAL A 172 -1.63 -0.06 -19.38
C VAL A 172 -2.85 -0.09 -20.30
N ALA A 173 -3.35 -1.28 -20.65
CA ALA A 173 -4.54 -1.42 -21.48
C ALA A 173 -5.77 -0.74 -20.85
N VAL A 174 -5.97 -0.94 -19.54
CA VAL A 174 -7.04 -0.26 -18.77
C VAL A 174 -6.81 1.25 -18.73
N GLY A 175 -5.56 1.68 -18.55
CA GLY A 175 -5.19 3.09 -18.56
C GLY A 175 -5.53 3.81 -19.87
N ASP A 176 -5.32 3.12 -20.98
CA ASP A 176 -5.63 3.65 -22.32
C ASP A 176 -7.15 3.68 -22.62
N ALA A 177 -7.88 2.70 -22.10
CA ALA A 177 -9.30 2.51 -22.38
C ALA A 177 -10.23 3.29 -21.43
N CYS A 178 -9.84 3.48 -20.19
CA CYS A 178 -10.66 4.07 -19.15
C CYS A 178 -10.30 5.54 -18.94
N PRO A 179 -11.28 6.45 -18.90
CA PRO A 179 -11.02 7.89 -18.76
C PRO A 179 -10.38 8.26 -17.41
N LEU A 180 -10.50 7.39 -16.40
CA LEU A 180 -9.99 7.59 -15.05
C LEU A 180 -9.39 6.26 -14.51
N PRO A 181 -8.31 5.80 -15.10
CA PRO A 181 -7.71 4.53 -14.71
C PRO A 181 -7.19 4.59 -13.28
N GLY A 182 -7.35 3.50 -12.56
CA GLY A 182 -6.76 3.33 -11.24
C GLY A 182 -7.40 4.10 -10.09
N GLY A 183 -8.62 4.62 -10.27
CA GLY A 183 -9.39 5.18 -9.17
C GLY A 183 -8.99 6.60 -8.77
N GLY A 184 -8.85 7.51 -9.72
CA GLY A 184 -8.68 8.94 -9.45
C GLY A 184 -9.81 9.56 -8.63
N PHE A 185 -10.96 8.87 -8.54
CA PHE A 185 -12.06 9.15 -7.62
C PHE A 185 -12.28 7.97 -6.68
N GLY A 186 -12.86 8.24 -5.51
CA GLY A 186 -13.42 7.18 -4.71
C GLY A 186 -14.57 6.52 -5.49
N TYR A 187 -14.66 5.20 -5.45
CA TYR A 187 -15.75 4.45 -6.06
C TYR A 187 -16.08 3.24 -5.19
N TRP A 188 -17.31 2.77 -5.33
CA TRP A 188 -17.76 1.59 -4.61
C TRP A 188 -17.31 0.32 -5.36
N ARG A 189 -16.54 -0.52 -4.69
CA ARG A 189 -16.21 -1.86 -5.17
C ARG A 189 -17.31 -2.82 -4.81
N ASN A 190 -17.82 -3.54 -5.78
CA ASN A 190 -18.77 -4.61 -5.54
C ASN A 190 -18.20 -5.97 -5.98
N GLU A 191 -18.81 -7.04 -5.50
CA GLU A 191 -18.39 -8.41 -5.81
C GLU A 191 -18.49 -8.76 -7.30
N LYS A 192 -19.37 -8.07 -8.04
CA LYS A 192 -19.60 -8.34 -9.47
C LYS A 192 -18.47 -7.88 -10.36
N ASN A 193 -17.70 -6.88 -9.93
CA ASN A 193 -16.55 -6.36 -10.68
C ASN A 193 -15.23 -6.54 -9.95
N SER A 194 -15.20 -7.30 -8.86
CA SER A 194 -13.97 -7.51 -8.08
C SER A 194 -12.94 -8.37 -8.81
N ASN A 195 -13.37 -9.22 -9.72
CA ASN A 195 -12.50 -10.13 -10.45
C ASN A 195 -11.48 -9.40 -11.34
N TYR A 196 -11.85 -8.25 -11.90
CA TYR A 196 -10.93 -7.47 -12.74
C TYR A 196 -9.72 -6.89 -11.99
N ILE A 197 -9.86 -6.74 -10.66
CA ILE A 197 -8.80 -6.17 -9.81
C ILE A 197 -7.73 -7.20 -9.51
N TYR A 198 -8.13 -8.46 -9.53
CA TYR A 198 -7.28 -9.58 -9.19
C TYR A 198 -7.26 -10.54 -10.36
N SER A 199 -6.12 -10.64 -11.02
CA SER A 199 -5.89 -11.69 -12.01
C SER A 199 -6.17 -13.07 -11.43
N ALA A 200 -6.35 -14.06 -12.30
CA ALA A 200 -6.47 -15.45 -11.89
C ALA A 200 -5.31 -15.88 -10.99
N LYS A 201 -4.10 -15.40 -11.26
CA LYS A 201 -2.91 -15.68 -10.46
C LYS A 201 -3.02 -15.13 -9.03
N VAL A 202 -3.51 -13.91 -8.86
CA VAL A 202 -3.74 -13.33 -7.53
C VAL A 202 -4.80 -14.11 -6.77
N GLN A 203 -5.87 -14.52 -7.45
CA GLN A 203 -6.94 -15.33 -6.83
C GLN A 203 -6.41 -16.69 -6.36
N GLU A 204 -5.49 -17.32 -7.11
CA GLU A 204 -4.81 -18.54 -6.68
C GLU A 204 -3.91 -18.32 -5.45
N ASN A 205 -3.30 -17.14 -5.35
CA ASN A 205 -2.37 -16.80 -4.28
C ASN A 205 -3.07 -16.42 -2.95
N VAL A 206 -4.27 -15.83 -2.99
CA VAL A 206 -5.02 -15.37 -1.81
C VAL A 206 -5.17 -16.46 -0.73
N PRO A 207 -5.55 -17.72 -1.03
CA PRO A 207 -5.69 -18.78 -0.04
C PRO A 207 -4.40 -19.10 0.73
N VAL A 208 -3.23 -18.77 0.17
CA VAL A 208 -1.93 -18.95 0.84
C VAL A 208 -1.73 -17.94 1.95
N TRP A 209 -2.30 -16.72 1.80
CA TRP A 209 -2.12 -15.59 2.71
C TRP A 209 -3.29 -15.38 3.67
N GLU A 210 -4.51 -15.77 3.27
CA GLU A 210 -5.74 -15.58 4.05
C GLU A 210 -5.66 -16.08 5.50
N PRO A 211 -5.04 -17.26 5.81
CA PRO A 211 -4.90 -17.74 7.18
C PRO A 211 -4.10 -16.80 8.11
N TYR A 212 -3.33 -15.89 7.54
CA TYR A 212 -2.46 -14.96 8.25
C TYR A 212 -3.01 -13.54 8.33
N TYR A 213 -4.20 -13.30 7.77
CA TYR A 213 -4.79 -11.98 7.80
C TYR A 213 -5.13 -11.56 9.23
N GLN A 214 -4.75 -10.34 9.57
CA GLN A 214 -5.11 -9.73 10.84
C GLN A 214 -6.65 -9.60 10.94
N LYS A 215 -7.20 -10.06 12.06
CA LYS A 215 -8.65 -9.99 12.32
C LYS A 215 -9.09 -8.68 12.96
N ASP A 216 -8.15 -8.01 13.62
CA ASP A 216 -8.42 -6.75 14.30
C ASP A 216 -8.37 -5.57 13.32
N PRO A 217 -9.22 -4.55 13.53
CA PRO A 217 -9.18 -3.38 12.69
C PRO A 217 -7.83 -2.64 12.84
N VAL A 218 -7.32 -2.17 11.71
CA VAL A 218 -6.17 -1.27 11.69
C VAL A 218 -6.59 0.10 12.21
N TYR A 219 -5.70 0.78 12.92
CA TYR A 219 -5.90 2.17 13.30
C TYR A 219 -6.19 3.02 12.07
N GLY A 220 -7.36 3.67 12.04
CA GLY A 220 -7.77 4.52 10.92
C GLY A 220 -7.04 5.87 10.93
N THR A 221 -7.04 6.55 9.79
CA THR A 221 -6.52 7.92 9.70
C THR A 221 -7.36 8.86 10.56
N PRO A 222 -6.78 9.54 11.55
CA PRO A 222 -7.49 10.54 12.30
C PRO A 222 -7.90 11.73 11.41
N LEU A 223 -9.10 12.23 11.63
CA LEU A 223 -9.56 13.50 11.07
C LEU A 223 -9.40 14.59 12.12
N PHE A 224 -8.21 15.15 12.21
CA PHE A 224 -7.92 16.23 13.15
C PHE A 224 -8.57 17.54 12.72
N ASP A 225 -8.86 18.40 13.71
CA ASP A 225 -9.20 19.79 13.41
C ASP A 225 -7.99 20.51 12.76
N SER A 226 -8.28 21.63 12.08
CA SER A 226 -7.24 22.34 11.28
C SER A 226 -6.02 22.78 12.08
N ASP A 227 -6.16 23.10 13.37
CA ASP A 227 -5.04 23.58 14.19
C ASP A 227 -4.20 22.41 14.72
N THR A 228 -4.85 21.31 15.08
CA THR A 228 -4.18 20.04 15.43
C THR A 228 -3.46 19.47 14.21
N GLN A 229 -4.12 19.45 13.03
CA GLN A 229 -3.50 18.96 11.80
C GLN A 229 -2.21 19.71 11.47
N LYS A 230 -2.19 21.04 11.56
CA LYS A 230 -0.97 21.82 11.31
C LYS A 230 0.19 21.46 12.26
N LYS A 231 -0.12 21.15 13.52
CA LYS A 231 0.90 20.73 14.49
C LYS A 231 1.44 19.35 14.16
N VAL A 232 0.54 18.41 13.83
CA VAL A 232 0.88 17.05 13.40
C VAL A 232 1.76 17.11 12.14
N ASP A 233 1.36 17.88 11.13
CA ASP A 233 2.10 18.00 9.85
C ASP A 233 3.51 18.60 10.08
N ALA A 234 3.63 19.61 10.96
CA ALA A 234 4.91 20.21 11.28
C ALA A 234 5.88 19.21 11.95
N ILE A 235 5.39 18.43 12.93
CA ILE A 235 6.17 17.38 13.59
C ILE A 235 6.58 16.31 12.59
N ARG A 236 5.64 15.82 11.77
CA ARG A 236 5.87 14.74 10.83
C ARG A 236 6.89 15.10 9.76
N THR A 237 6.89 16.35 9.27
CA THR A 237 7.83 16.79 8.24
C THR A 237 9.27 16.49 8.63
N ASP A 238 9.68 16.87 9.85
CA ASP A 238 11.05 16.66 10.31
C ASP A 238 11.29 15.20 10.77
N LEU A 239 10.27 14.61 11.43
CA LEU A 239 10.35 13.26 11.97
C LEU A 239 10.51 12.22 10.85
N ASP A 240 9.68 12.28 9.80
CA ASP A 240 9.67 11.29 8.71
C ASP A 240 10.97 11.35 7.89
N VAL A 241 11.53 12.55 7.68
CA VAL A 241 12.84 12.72 7.03
C VAL A 241 13.93 12.06 7.86
N TYR A 242 13.99 12.37 9.16
CA TYR A 242 15.00 11.82 10.07
C TYR A 242 14.91 10.30 10.19
N VAL A 243 13.68 9.77 10.34
CA VAL A 243 13.43 8.32 10.39
C VAL A 243 13.93 7.63 9.12
N SER A 244 13.56 8.16 7.95
CA SER A 244 13.94 7.57 6.66
C SER A 244 15.46 7.56 6.47
N GLU A 245 16.13 8.64 6.82
CA GLU A 245 17.58 8.75 6.73
C GLU A 245 18.30 7.78 7.68
N CYS A 246 17.87 7.72 8.95
CA CYS A 246 18.46 6.82 9.93
C CYS A 246 18.17 5.35 9.61
N GLN A 247 16.97 5.03 9.12
CA GLN A 247 16.61 3.68 8.66
C GLN A 247 17.59 3.22 7.55
N ALA A 248 17.83 4.05 6.55
CA ALA A 248 18.78 3.72 5.50
C ALA A 248 20.18 3.47 6.07
N LYS A 249 20.67 4.37 6.95
CA LYS A 249 21.99 4.25 7.57
C LYS A 249 22.14 3.00 8.45
N PHE A 250 21.12 2.63 9.21
CA PHE A 250 21.12 1.38 9.99
C PHE A 250 21.19 0.15 9.09
N ILE A 251 20.40 0.12 8.03
CA ILE A 251 20.32 -1.02 7.11
C ILE A 251 21.62 -1.16 6.29
N THR A 252 22.19 -0.06 5.80
CA THR A 252 23.48 -0.09 5.06
C THR A 252 24.69 -0.31 5.97
N GLY A 253 24.54 -0.10 7.28
CA GLY A 253 25.62 -0.22 8.26
C GLY A 253 26.46 1.04 8.40
N GLU A 254 26.03 2.17 7.81
CA GLU A 254 26.67 3.48 8.02
C GLU A 254 26.45 4.00 9.46
N MET A 255 25.37 3.54 10.10
CA MET A 255 25.09 3.83 11.51
C MET A 255 25.10 2.54 12.32
N SER A 256 25.88 2.54 13.42
CA SER A 256 25.90 1.42 14.36
C SER A 256 24.63 1.37 15.22
N PHE A 257 24.16 0.18 15.56
CA PHE A 257 23.06 -0.02 16.51
C PHE A 257 23.38 0.43 17.94
N ASP A 258 24.63 0.72 18.25
CA ASP A 258 25.01 1.38 19.51
C ASP A 258 24.45 2.81 19.61
N ALA A 259 24.18 3.46 18.46
CA ALA A 259 23.57 4.78 18.40
C ALA A 259 22.02 4.76 18.51
N TRP A 260 21.42 3.62 18.82
CA TRP A 260 19.95 3.48 18.90
C TRP A 260 19.32 4.41 19.94
N ASP A 261 19.94 4.55 21.10
CA ASP A 261 19.43 5.41 22.17
C ASP A 261 19.52 6.90 21.80
N ASP A 262 20.57 7.30 21.08
CA ASP A 262 20.70 8.65 20.54
C ASP A 262 19.66 8.93 19.47
N TYR A 263 19.40 7.94 18.59
CA TYR A 263 18.30 7.99 17.60
C TYR A 263 16.95 8.21 18.30
N CYS A 264 16.61 7.41 19.29
CA CYS A 264 15.36 7.55 20.04
C CYS A 264 15.27 8.90 20.79
N THR A 265 16.40 9.39 21.32
CA THR A 265 16.46 10.71 21.97
C THR A 265 16.18 11.82 20.98
N THR A 266 16.73 11.73 19.77
CA THR A 266 16.47 12.70 18.70
C THR A 266 15.00 12.69 18.28
N LEU A 267 14.36 11.51 18.13
CA LEU A 267 12.93 11.44 17.84
C LEU A 267 12.08 12.15 18.89
N LYS A 268 12.44 12.07 20.18
CA LYS A 268 11.77 12.82 21.24
C LYS A 268 11.95 14.33 21.08
N SER A 269 13.16 14.76 20.73
CA SER A 269 13.42 16.18 20.49
C SER A 269 12.69 16.73 19.26
N LEU A 270 12.35 15.88 18.29
CA LEU A 270 11.55 16.21 17.10
C LEU A 270 10.04 16.17 17.39
N GLY A 271 9.61 15.81 18.61
CA GLY A 271 8.21 15.90 19.03
C GLY A 271 7.41 14.60 18.89
N VAL A 272 8.06 13.43 18.86
CA VAL A 272 7.36 12.12 18.73
C VAL A 272 6.36 11.90 19.87
N ASP A 273 6.66 12.34 21.09
CA ASP A 273 5.77 12.17 22.25
C ASP A 273 4.50 13.03 22.10
N ASP A 274 4.63 14.25 21.54
CA ASP A 274 3.49 15.11 21.22
C ASP A 274 2.65 14.49 20.10
N LEU A 275 3.30 13.96 19.05
CA LEU A 275 2.61 13.25 17.97
C LEU A 275 1.76 12.09 18.52
N VAL A 276 2.35 11.23 19.34
CA VAL A 276 1.64 10.10 19.98
C VAL A 276 0.46 10.62 20.81
N SER A 277 0.62 11.74 21.52
CA SER A 277 -0.46 12.30 22.34
C SER A 277 -1.65 12.78 21.50
N TYR A 278 -1.42 13.38 20.33
CA TYR A 278 -2.51 13.79 19.42
C TYR A 278 -3.28 12.57 18.89
N TYR A 279 -2.57 11.51 18.50
CA TYR A 279 -3.21 10.28 18.04
C TYR A 279 -3.93 9.53 19.17
N GLN A 280 -3.42 9.55 20.39
CA GLN A 280 -4.07 8.92 21.54
C GLN A 280 -5.34 9.63 21.96
N ALA A 281 -5.43 10.93 21.71
CA ALA A 281 -6.60 11.74 22.07
C ALA A 281 -7.75 11.63 21.05
N TYR A 282 -7.46 11.14 19.86
CA TYR A 282 -8.45 10.89 18.81
C TYR A 282 -9.22 9.58 19.07
#